data_40f2086ac661417709b3d9ab888f2648
#
_entry.id   40f2086ac661417709b3d9ab888f2648
#
_cell.length_a   1.000
_cell.length_b   1.000
_cell.length_c   1.000
_cell.angle_alpha   90.00
_cell.angle_beta   90.00
_cell.angle_gamma   90.00
#
_symmetry.space_group_name_H-M   'P 1'
#
loop_
_entity.id
_entity.type
_entity.pdbx_description
1 polymer ?
#
loop_
_entity_poly.entity_id
_entity_poly.type
_entity_poly.pdbx_seq_one_letter_code
_entity_poly.pdbx_strand_id
1 'polypeptide(L)'
;MIAVGLMLLALVGGVVYQQTQTEPMPLATSYVFEQQRPLAPFTLADQYGNAFTNQTVQGKWSLFFIGYTACPDVCPTTLNKLAAAYPQLQKIASNVQVVFVSADPKRDTQAKRLDYINFFNKDFKAVSAEHADLFPFSRDLGFVYAMVGDDSDYQVDHSASYVLVSPRGEKVAVFKPKPQPGQLAQILNAELIADFSQIVQSWH
;
A
#
# COMPACT_ATOMS: atom_id res chain seq x y z
N MET A 1 -9.34 26.98 -52.17
CA MET A 1 -10.04 25.81 -51.64
C MET A 1 -9.16 24.85 -50.83
N ILE A 2 -7.88 24.65 -51.16
CA ILE A 2 -6.95 23.75 -50.41
C ILE A 2 -6.69 24.24 -48.98
N ALA A 3 -6.53 25.55 -48.74
CA ALA A 3 -6.26 26.13 -47.42
C ALA A 3 -7.41 25.92 -46.42
N VAL A 4 -8.67 25.96 -46.88
CA VAL A 4 -9.85 25.71 -46.01
C VAL A 4 -9.93 24.25 -45.58
N GLY A 5 -9.56 23.33 -46.48
CA GLY A 5 -9.54 21.89 -46.17
C GLY A 5 -8.48 21.53 -45.11
N LEU A 6 -7.29 22.14 -45.18
CA LEU A 6 -6.23 21.94 -44.18
C LEU A 6 -6.61 22.50 -42.80
N MET A 7 -7.31 23.63 -42.77
CA MET A 7 -7.75 24.26 -41.52
C MET A 7 -8.85 23.44 -40.84
N LEU A 8 -9.78 22.84 -41.60
CA LEU A 8 -10.80 21.95 -41.09
C LEU A 8 -10.20 20.62 -40.54
N LEU A 9 -9.21 20.06 -41.22
CA LEU A 9 -8.50 18.86 -40.74
C LEU A 9 -7.73 19.13 -39.45
N ALA A 10 -7.10 20.31 -39.31
CA ALA A 10 -6.40 20.70 -38.09
C ALA A 10 -7.37 20.92 -36.91
N LEU A 11 -8.55 21.51 -37.17
CA LEU A 11 -9.60 21.69 -36.16
C LEU A 11 -10.19 20.36 -35.70
N VAL A 12 -10.53 19.47 -36.65
CA VAL A 12 -11.04 18.12 -36.31
C VAL A 12 -9.99 17.29 -35.58
N GLY A 13 -8.73 17.32 -36.00
CA GLY A 13 -7.61 16.68 -35.34
C GLY A 13 -7.38 17.20 -33.92
N GLY A 14 -7.47 18.50 -33.72
CA GLY A 14 -7.36 19.16 -32.42
C GLY A 14 -8.51 18.77 -31.46
N VAL A 15 -9.75 18.73 -31.96
CA VAL A 15 -10.92 18.32 -31.18
C VAL A 15 -10.84 16.85 -30.81
N VAL A 16 -10.45 15.97 -31.74
CA VAL A 16 -10.28 14.55 -31.50
C VAL A 16 -9.14 14.33 -30.47
N TYR A 17 -8.03 15.03 -30.60
CA TYR A 17 -6.93 14.96 -29.62
C TYR A 17 -7.35 15.43 -28.24
N GLN A 18 -8.13 16.51 -28.13
CA GLN A 18 -8.68 16.96 -26.85
C GLN A 18 -9.69 15.99 -26.23
N GLN A 19 -10.51 15.33 -27.05
CA GLN A 19 -11.47 14.33 -26.57
C GLN A 19 -10.83 13.01 -26.13
N THR A 20 -9.61 12.71 -26.59
CA THR A 20 -8.86 11.52 -26.13
C THR A 20 -8.08 11.75 -24.83
N GLN A 21 -7.96 12.99 -24.37
CA GLN A 21 -7.44 13.31 -23.04
C GLN A 21 -8.55 13.06 -22.02
N THR A 22 -8.76 11.78 -21.66
CA THR A 22 -9.62 11.43 -20.52
C THR A 22 -8.96 12.02 -19.28
N GLU A 23 -9.57 13.04 -18.69
CA GLU A 23 -9.12 13.57 -17.39
C GLU A 23 -9.03 12.39 -16.40
N PRO A 24 -7.90 12.20 -15.72
CA PRO A 24 -7.79 11.12 -14.73
C PRO A 24 -8.91 11.27 -13.71
N MET A 25 -9.69 10.21 -13.49
CA MET A 25 -10.71 10.22 -12.43
C MET A 25 -10.04 10.61 -11.11
N PRO A 26 -10.66 11.48 -10.30
CA PRO A 26 -10.10 11.82 -9.00
C PRO A 26 -9.94 10.54 -8.17
N LEU A 27 -8.78 10.39 -7.54
CA LEU A 27 -8.48 9.25 -6.68
C LEU A 27 -9.50 9.16 -5.53
N ALA A 28 -10.05 7.98 -5.32
CA ALA A 28 -11.15 7.79 -4.39
C ALA A 28 -10.70 7.72 -2.93
N THR A 29 -9.62 7.01 -2.64
CA THR A 29 -9.14 6.72 -1.27
C THR A 29 -7.66 7.00 -1.08
N SER A 30 -6.92 7.28 -2.17
CA SER A 30 -5.49 7.52 -2.13
C SER A 30 -5.11 8.97 -2.33
N TYR A 31 -3.93 9.30 -1.81
CA TYR A 31 -3.22 10.55 -2.05
C TYR A 31 -1.84 10.22 -2.61
N VAL A 32 -1.54 10.70 -3.80
CA VAL A 32 -0.22 10.56 -4.45
C VAL A 32 0.69 11.68 -3.95
N PHE A 33 1.91 11.33 -3.55
CA PHE A 33 2.87 12.32 -3.09
C PHE A 33 3.42 13.13 -4.27
N GLU A 34 3.42 14.45 -4.13
CA GLU A 34 3.99 15.36 -5.15
C GLU A 34 5.48 15.10 -5.38
N GLN A 35 6.20 14.77 -4.31
CA GLN A 35 7.60 14.38 -4.35
C GLN A 35 7.74 12.94 -3.88
N GLN A 36 8.04 12.07 -4.82
CA GLN A 36 8.38 10.68 -4.52
C GLN A 36 9.77 10.65 -3.88
N ARG A 37 9.86 10.00 -2.72
CA ARG A 37 11.12 9.89 -1.97
C ARG A 37 11.49 8.43 -1.78
N PRO A 38 12.74 8.05 -2.05
CA PRO A 38 13.20 6.71 -1.77
C PRO A 38 13.07 6.43 -0.26
N LEU A 39 12.80 5.18 0.07
CA LEU A 39 12.87 4.72 1.45
C LEU A 39 14.29 4.86 1.97
N ALA A 40 14.43 5.37 3.19
CA ALA A 40 15.70 5.31 3.91
C ALA A 40 16.21 3.86 3.98
N PRO A 41 17.51 3.62 4.12
CA PRO A 41 18.04 2.27 4.32
C PRO A 41 17.41 1.61 5.55
N PHE A 42 16.93 0.38 5.39
CA PHE A 42 16.31 -0.40 6.45
C PHE A 42 16.67 -1.87 6.37
N THR A 43 16.58 -2.56 7.50
CA THR A 43 16.70 -4.01 7.58
C THR A 43 15.69 -4.54 8.59
N LEU A 44 14.75 -5.35 8.11
CA LEU A 44 13.77 -6.08 8.91
C LEU A 44 13.96 -7.58 8.67
N ALA A 45 13.24 -8.42 9.41
CA ALA A 45 13.18 -9.86 9.16
C ALA A 45 11.79 -10.25 8.65
N ASP A 46 11.70 -11.03 7.57
CA ASP A 46 10.46 -11.59 7.08
C ASP A 46 9.98 -12.77 7.96
N GLN A 47 8.82 -13.35 7.63
CA GLN A 47 8.24 -14.48 8.34
C GLN A 47 9.08 -15.77 8.27
N TYR A 48 10.08 -15.83 7.40
CA TYR A 48 11.01 -16.96 7.27
C TYR A 48 12.36 -16.68 7.93
N GLY A 49 12.55 -15.48 8.51
CA GLY A 49 13.81 -15.03 9.11
C GLY A 49 14.82 -14.48 8.09
N ASN A 50 14.43 -14.32 6.82
CA ASN A 50 15.29 -13.70 5.83
C ASN A 50 15.31 -12.18 5.99
N ALA A 51 16.41 -11.54 5.61
CA ALA A 51 16.51 -10.10 5.59
C ALA A 51 15.53 -9.49 4.58
N PHE A 52 14.71 -8.55 5.04
CA PHE A 52 13.82 -7.73 4.25
C PHE A 52 14.35 -6.30 4.23
N THR A 53 14.84 -5.85 3.08
CA THR A 53 15.61 -4.61 2.92
C THR A 53 15.11 -3.80 1.72
N ASN A 54 15.77 -2.65 1.45
CA ASN A 54 15.51 -1.87 0.24
C ASN A 54 15.60 -2.72 -1.05
N GLN A 55 16.48 -3.72 -1.10
CA GLN A 55 16.60 -4.63 -2.27
C GLN A 55 15.37 -5.51 -2.46
N THR A 56 14.67 -5.89 -1.38
CA THR A 56 13.48 -6.75 -1.47
C THR A 56 12.24 -6.04 -1.99
N VAL A 57 12.22 -4.72 -1.97
CA VAL A 57 11.15 -3.89 -2.53
C VAL A 57 11.45 -3.43 -3.95
N GLN A 58 12.71 -3.43 -4.38
CA GLN A 58 13.06 -3.08 -5.76
C GLN A 58 12.46 -4.05 -6.77
N GLY A 59 12.01 -3.51 -7.89
CA GLY A 59 11.31 -4.25 -8.94
C GLY A 59 9.88 -4.65 -8.60
N LYS A 60 9.34 -4.23 -7.44
CA LYS A 60 7.99 -4.59 -6.99
C LYS A 60 7.18 -3.40 -6.55
N TRP A 61 5.91 -3.39 -6.89
CA TRP A 61 4.92 -2.57 -6.23
C TRP A 61 4.65 -3.14 -4.84
N SER A 62 4.98 -2.41 -3.78
CA SER A 62 4.87 -2.90 -2.41
C SER A 62 3.81 -2.13 -1.65
N LEU A 63 2.73 -2.80 -1.29
CA LEU A 63 1.64 -2.24 -0.48
C LEU A 63 1.86 -2.61 0.98
N PHE A 64 2.29 -1.64 1.77
CA PHE A 64 2.56 -1.80 3.20
C PHE A 64 1.33 -1.52 4.05
N PHE A 65 1.14 -2.33 5.07
CA PHE A 65 0.15 -2.16 6.13
C PHE A 65 0.80 -2.49 7.47
N ILE A 66 0.58 -1.65 8.50
CA ILE A 66 1.10 -1.87 9.85
C ILE A 66 0.01 -2.41 10.77
N GLY A 67 0.38 -3.32 11.67
CA GLY A 67 -0.55 -3.94 12.62
C GLY A 67 0.17 -4.89 13.57
N TYR A 68 -0.55 -5.81 14.19
CA TYR A 68 0.00 -6.86 15.06
C TYR A 68 -0.91 -8.11 15.06
N THR A 69 -0.35 -9.28 15.36
CA THR A 69 -1.10 -10.55 15.21
C THR A 69 -2.20 -10.74 16.25
N ALA A 70 -2.07 -10.13 17.43
CA ALA A 70 -3.06 -10.19 18.51
C ALA A 70 -4.17 -9.13 18.39
N CYS A 71 -4.22 -8.36 17.27
CA CYS A 71 -5.29 -7.41 17.01
C CYS A 71 -6.63 -8.15 16.82
N PRO A 72 -7.69 -7.81 17.61
CA PRO A 72 -8.91 -8.60 17.60
C PRO A 72 -9.81 -8.38 16.38
N ASP A 73 -9.67 -7.26 15.65
CA ASP A 73 -10.66 -6.88 14.62
C ASP A 73 -10.02 -6.25 13.37
N VAL A 74 -9.40 -5.07 13.46
CA VAL A 74 -9.00 -4.27 12.30
C VAL A 74 -7.98 -4.99 11.42
N CYS A 75 -6.96 -5.62 12.02
CA CYS A 75 -5.90 -6.28 11.28
C CYS A 75 -6.39 -7.51 10.48
N PRO A 76 -7.12 -8.49 11.08
CA PRO A 76 -7.64 -9.61 10.32
C PRO A 76 -8.65 -9.18 9.25
N THR A 77 -9.50 -8.20 9.54
CA THR A 77 -10.43 -7.64 8.55
C THR A 77 -9.68 -7.01 7.37
N THR A 78 -8.64 -6.25 7.63
CA THR A 78 -7.78 -5.64 6.60
C THR A 78 -7.09 -6.68 5.73
N LEU A 79 -6.46 -7.69 6.34
CA LEU A 79 -5.76 -8.75 5.60
C LEU A 79 -6.71 -9.59 4.75
N ASN A 80 -7.91 -9.90 5.24
CA ASN A 80 -8.94 -10.57 4.46
C ASN A 80 -9.35 -9.75 3.21
N LYS A 81 -9.52 -8.44 3.37
CA LYS A 81 -9.83 -7.54 2.24
C LYS A 81 -8.68 -7.49 1.24
N LEU A 82 -7.44 -7.35 1.70
CA LEU A 82 -6.27 -7.35 0.84
C LEU A 82 -6.13 -8.69 0.10
N ALA A 83 -6.37 -9.82 0.77
CA ALA A 83 -6.36 -11.13 0.14
C ALA A 83 -7.43 -11.25 -0.97
N ALA A 84 -8.64 -10.72 -0.73
CA ALA A 84 -9.70 -10.68 -1.73
C ALA A 84 -9.39 -9.74 -2.92
N ALA A 85 -8.69 -8.63 -2.70
CA ALA A 85 -8.28 -7.69 -3.75
C ALA A 85 -7.06 -8.18 -4.54
N TYR A 86 -6.20 -8.97 -3.94
CA TYR A 86 -4.88 -9.32 -4.45
C TYR A 86 -4.86 -9.88 -5.88
N PRO A 87 -5.76 -10.81 -6.29
CA PRO A 87 -5.78 -11.29 -7.68
C PRO A 87 -6.03 -10.18 -8.71
N GLN A 88 -6.78 -9.14 -8.35
CA GLN A 88 -7.01 -8.01 -9.25
C GLN A 88 -5.83 -7.05 -9.26
N LEU A 89 -5.18 -6.81 -8.11
CA LEU A 89 -3.94 -6.05 -8.05
C LEU A 89 -2.84 -6.71 -8.89
N GLN A 90 -2.72 -8.05 -8.85
CA GLN A 90 -1.77 -8.82 -9.67
C GLN A 90 -2.06 -8.73 -11.19
N LYS A 91 -3.34 -8.59 -11.60
CA LYS A 91 -3.67 -8.35 -13.01
C LYS A 91 -3.23 -6.97 -13.48
N ILE A 92 -3.22 -5.97 -12.59
CA ILE A 92 -2.76 -4.60 -12.90
C ILE A 92 -1.23 -4.56 -12.92
N ALA A 93 -0.58 -5.15 -11.91
CA ALA A 93 0.86 -5.23 -11.79
C ALA A 93 1.26 -6.61 -11.25
N SER A 94 1.76 -7.49 -12.12
CA SER A 94 2.11 -8.88 -11.75
C SER A 94 3.20 -8.97 -10.68
N ASN A 95 3.97 -7.91 -10.49
CA ASN A 95 5.03 -7.77 -9.50
C ASN A 95 4.56 -7.10 -8.19
N VAL A 96 3.25 -7.00 -7.93
CA VAL A 96 2.73 -6.45 -6.67
C VAL A 96 2.98 -7.43 -5.52
N GLN A 97 3.34 -6.90 -4.35
CA GLN A 97 3.40 -7.62 -3.08
C GLN A 97 2.65 -6.85 -1.99
N VAL A 98 2.06 -7.58 -1.05
CA VAL A 98 1.49 -7.04 0.18
C VAL A 98 2.44 -7.35 1.33
N VAL A 99 2.76 -6.33 2.13
CA VAL A 99 3.71 -6.42 3.23
C VAL A 99 3.03 -5.97 4.52
N PHE A 100 2.75 -6.93 5.39
CA PHE A 100 2.30 -6.70 6.76
C PHE A 100 3.52 -6.39 7.64
N VAL A 101 3.54 -5.21 8.24
CA VAL A 101 4.56 -4.78 9.19
C VAL A 101 4.03 -5.02 10.60
N SER A 102 4.59 -5.98 11.33
CA SER A 102 4.21 -6.22 12.72
C SER A 102 4.87 -5.17 13.61
N ALA A 103 4.03 -4.43 14.34
CA ALA A 103 4.43 -3.40 15.31
C ALA A 103 4.66 -3.96 16.72
N ASP A 104 4.57 -5.28 16.90
CA ASP A 104 4.71 -5.94 18.22
C ASP A 104 5.76 -7.05 18.18
N PRO A 105 7.04 -6.74 18.07
CA PRO A 105 8.09 -7.75 17.99
C PRO A 105 8.15 -8.66 19.20
N LYS A 106 7.70 -8.20 20.37
CA LYS A 106 7.70 -8.97 21.62
C LYS A 106 6.73 -10.16 21.57
N ARG A 107 5.50 -9.97 21.04
CA ARG A 107 4.45 -11.00 20.98
C ARG A 107 4.38 -11.71 19.63
N ASP A 108 4.77 -11.01 18.55
CA ASP A 108 4.70 -11.51 17.18
C ASP A 108 6.01 -12.18 16.77
N THR A 109 6.27 -13.35 17.39
CA THR A 109 7.43 -14.18 17.01
C THR A 109 7.41 -14.51 15.52
N GLN A 110 8.55 -14.92 14.97
CA GLN A 110 8.65 -15.35 13.56
C GLN A 110 7.62 -16.41 13.22
N ALA A 111 7.45 -17.43 14.07
CA ALA A 111 6.47 -18.50 13.86
C ALA A 111 5.02 -17.97 13.85
N LYS A 112 4.67 -17.09 14.79
CA LYS A 112 3.34 -16.46 14.80
C LYS A 112 3.08 -15.63 13.55
N ARG A 113 4.07 -14.84 13.10
CA ARG A 113 3.93 -14.07 11.86
C ARG A 113 3.73 -14.96 10.64
N LEU A 114 4.45 -16.09 10.59
CA LEU A 114 4.31 -17.08 9.52
C LEU A 114 2.90 -17.69 9.49
N ASP A 115 2.43 -18.19 10.62
CA ASP A 115 1.10 -18.81 10.72
C ASP A 115 0.00 -17.79 10.41
N TYR A 116 0.13 -16.59 10.98
CA TYR A 116 -0.85 -15.52 10.81
C TYR A 116 -0.97 -15.07 9.36
N ILE A 117 0.15 -14.77 8.70
CA ILE A 117 0.09 -14.27 7.33
C ILE A 117 -0.36 -15.35 6.34
N ASN A 118 0.05 -16.61 6.53
CA ASN A 118 -0.34 -17.72 5.68
C ASN A 118 -1.83 -18.05 5.76
N PHE A 119 -2.47 -17.75 6.89
CA PHE A 119 -3.93 -17.89 7.03
C PHE A 119 -4.68 -17.01 6.02
N PHE A 120 -4.17 -15.82 5.72
CA PHE A 120 -4.81 -14.91 4.76
C PHE A 120 -4.34 -15.14 3.33
N ASN A 121 -3.04 -15.14 3.12
CA ASN A 121 -2.45 -15.41 1.81
C ASN A 121 -0.94 -15.72 1.95
N LYS A 122 -0.53 -16.89 1.48
CA LYS A 122 0.87 -17.35 1.55
C LYS A 122 1.86 -16.51 0.71
N ASP A 123 1.35 -15.73 -0.26
CA ASP A 123 2.18 -14.86 -1.09
C ASP A 123 2.46 -13.50 -0.39
N PHE A 124 1.75 -13.20 0.70
CA PHE A 124 1.99 -12.00 1.50
C PHE A 124 3.28 -12.10 2.30
N LYS A 125 3.85 -10.97 2.63
CA LYS A 125 4.99 -10.86 3.52
C LYS A 125 4.55 -10.35 4.89
N ALA A 126 5.14 -10.92 5.96
CA ALA A 126 5.00 -10.43 7.32
C ALA A 126 6.40 -10.11 7.87
N VAL A 127 6.68 -8.84 8.07
CA VAL A 127 8.00 -8.36 8.47
C VAL A 127 7.94 -7.74 9.86
N SER A 128 9.05 -7.80 10.60
CA SER A 128 9.24 -7.11 11.87
C SER A 128 10.73 -6.92 12.17
N ALA A 129 11.02 -6.11 13.16
CA ALA A 129 12.34 -5.93 13.77
C ALA A 129 12.17 -5.45 15.21
N GLU A 130 13.26 -5.38 15.97
CA GLU A 130 13.25 -4.69 17.25
C GLU A 130 12.83 -3.22 17.06
N HIS A 131 12.25 -2.62 18.09
CA HIS A 131 11.72 -1.25 18.01
C HIS A 131 12.75 -0.21 17.57
N ALA A 132 14.04 -0.43 17.88
CA ALA A 132 15.12 0.47 17.48
C ALA A 132 15.20 0.63 15.94
N ASP A 133 14.94 -0.44 15.19
CA ASP A 133 14.94 -0.45 13.72
C ASP A 133 13.54 -0.24 13.14
N LEU A 134 12.52 -0.72 13.84
CA LEU A 134 11.13 -0.67 13.39
C LEU A 134 10.56 0.76 13.45
N PHE A 135 10.87 1.54 14.48
CA PHE A 135 10.41 2.93 14.60
C PHE A 135 10.86 3.82 13.45
N PRO A 136 12.18 3.93 13.13
CA PRO A 136 12.61 4.76 12.01
C PRO A 136 12.02 4.29 10.68
N PHE A 137 11.91 2.99 10.43
CA PHE A 137 11.28 2.44 9.22
C PHE A 137 9.79 2.80 9.13
N SER A 138 9.02 2.59 10.20
CA SER A 138 7.59 2.91 10.20
C SER A 138 7.35 4.40 10.01
N ARG A 139 8.15 5.25 10.65
CA ARG A 139 8.09 6.71 10.51
C ARG A 139 8.44 7.16 9.10
N ASP A 140 9.45 6.55 8.49
CA ASP A 140 9.78 6.84 7.08
C ASP A 140 8.64 6.47 6.14
N LEU A 141 7.94 5.36 6.36
CA LEU A 141 6.70 5.03 5.62
C LEU A 141 5.55 6.00 5.93
N GLY A 142 5.61 6.77 7.03
CA GLY A 142 4.52 7.63 7.49
C GLY A 142 3.52 6.92 8.39
N PHE A 143 3.88 5.76 8.93
CA PHE A 143 3.11 5.07 9.95
C PHE A 143 3.46 5.54 11.35
N VAL A 144 2.46 5.49 12.22
CA VAL A 144 2.60 5.72 13.65
C VAL A 144 2.04 4.51 14.38
N TYR A 145 2.69 4.08 15.44
CA TYR A 145 2.17 3.08 16.36
C TYR A 145 2.63 3.37 17.80
N ALA A 146 1.84 2.90 18.76
CA ALA A 146 2.13 3.02 20.19
C ALA A 146 1.53 1.85 20.96
N MET A 147 2.21 1.38 21.99
CA MET A 147 1.68 0.43 22.97
C MET A 147 0.80 1.19 23.96
N VAL A 148 -0.41 0.72 24.20
CA VAL A 148 -1.39 1.33 25.11
C VAL A 148 -1.92 0.28 26.07
N GLY A 149 -1.76 0.50 27.36
CA GLY A 149 -2.15 -0.44 28.43
C GLY A 149 -0.98 -0.91 29.27
N ASP A 150 -1.22 -1.92 30.11
CA ASP A 150 -0.23 -2.46 31.02
C ASP A 150 0.63 -3.54 30.35
N ASP A 151 1.83 -3.77 30.89
CA ASP A 151 2.88 -4.67 30.33
C ASP A 151 2.40 -6.10 29.99
N SER A 152 1.31 -6.57 30.58
CA SER A 152 0.77 -7.93 30.37
C SER A 152 -0.37 -8.00 29.36
N ASP A 153 -1.10 -6.89 29.14
CA ASP A 153 -2.32 -6.84 28.29
C ASP A 153 -2.44 -5.50 27.54
N TYR A 154 -1.38 -5.12 26.84
CA TYR A 154 -1.41 -3.91 26.04
C TYR A 154 -2.03 -4.14 24.66
N GLN A 155 -2.64 -3.09 24.14
CA GLN A 155 -3.03 -2.97 22.74
C GLN A 155 -1.95 -2.20 21.97
N VAL A 156 -1.94 -2.33 20.65
CA VAL A 156 -1.08 -1.51 19.80
C VAL A 156 -1.96 -0.61 18.94
N ASP A 157 -1.99 0.67 19.30
CA ASP A 157 -2.60 1.68 18.42
C ASP A 157 -1.69 1.89 17.22
N HIS A 158 -2.26 1.86 16.03
CA HIS A 158 -1.48 1.99 14.80
C HIS A 158 -2.26 2.65 13.67
N SER A 159 -1.54 3.15 12.67
CA SER A 159 -2.13 3.72 11.46
C SER A 159 -2.95 2.67 10.70
N ALA A 160 -4.15 3.04 10.25
CA ALA A 160 -5.04 2.17 9.47
C ALA A 160 -4.91 2.39 7.94
N SER A 161 -3.94 3.20 7.52
CA SER A 161 -3.65 3.47 6.11
C SER A 161 -2.77 2.39 5.48
N TYR A 162 -2.78 2.31 4.13
CA TYR A 162 -1.78 1.56 3.39
C TYR A 162 -0.82 2.53 2.71
N VAL A 163 0.45 2.17 2.58
CA VAL A 163 1.44 2.96 1.86
C VAL A 163 1.96 2.18 0.68
N LEU A 164 1.91 2.80 -0.50
CA LEU A 164 2.40 2.22 -1.74
C LEU A 164 3.82 2.70 -2.02
N VAL A 165 4.70 1.74 -2.23
CA VAL A 165 6.08 1.94 -2.65
C VAL A 165 6.25 1.40 -4.08
N SER A 166 6.88 2.19 -4.94
CA SER A 166 7.12 1.87 -6.34
C SER A 166 8.22 0.81 -6.54
N PRO A 167 8.36 0.25 -7.75
CA PRO A 167 9.48 -0.63 -8.10
C PRO A 167 10.87 0.02 -7.98
N ARG A 168 10.96 1.35 -7.91
CA ARG A 168 12.21 2.07 -7.61
C ARG A 168 12.50 2.20 -6.10
N GLY A 169 11.61 1.67 -5.23
CA GLY A 169 11.75 1.78 -3.79
C GLY A 169 11.35 3.16 -3.25
N GLU A 170 10.51 3.91 -3.97
CA GLU A 170 10.06 5.26 -3.62
C GLU A 170 8.63 5.21 -3.07
N LYS A 171 8.35 5.98 -2.03
CA LYS A 171 6.98 6.20 -1.56
C LYS A 171 6.19 6.98 -2.60
N VAL A 172 5.10 6.39 -3.09
CA VAL A 172 4.29 6.96 -4.16
C VAL A 172 2.97 7.50 -3.66
N ALA A 173 2.26 6.74 -2.84
CA ALA A 173 0.93 7.10 -2.39
C ALA A 173 0.61 6.54 -1.00
N VAL A 174 -0.37 7.15 -0.36
CA VAL A 174 -1.02 6.63 0.84
C VAL A 174 -2.51 6.46 0.56
N PHE A 175 -3.04 5.27 0.90
CA PHE A 175 -4.48 4.98 0.90
C PHE A 175 -5.01 5.19 2.32
N LYS A 176 -6.06 5.98 2.46
CA LYS A 176 -6.63 6.32 3.77
C LYS A 176 -8.03 5.74 3.90
N PRO A 177 -8.36 5.14 5.07
CA PRO A 177 -9.72 4.71 5.33
C PRO A 177 -10.67 5.91 5.37
N LYS A 178 -11.86 5.73 4.80
CA LYS A 178 -12.92 6.75 4.82
C LYS A 178 -13.88 6.47 5.96
N PRO A 179 -14.25 7.49 6.74
CA PRO A 179 -15.34 7.37 7.70
C PRO A 179 -16.65 7.00 6.98
N GLN A 180 -17.36 6.03 7.55
CA GLN A 180 -18.70 5.66 7.10
C GLN A 180 -19.68 5.76 8.29
N PRO A 181 -20.87 6.34 8.13
CA PRO A 181 -21.83 6.42 9.23
C PRO A 181 -22.13 5.03 9.80
N GLY A 182 -21.94 4.87 11.11
CA GLY A 182 -22.25 3.61 11.83
C GLY A 182 -21.30 2.43 11.54
N GLN A 183 -20.18 2.67 10.85
CA GLN A 183 -19.19 1.64 10.56
C GLN A 183 -17.76 2.12 10.89
N LEU A 184 -16.85 1.20 11.13
CA LEU A 184 -15.42 1.52 11.22
C LEU A 184 -14.93 2.09 9.88
N ALA A 185 -14.08 3.11 9.96
CA ALA A 185 -13.45 3.67 8.77
C ALA A 185 -12.67 2.60 8.02
N GLN A 186 -12.91 2.46 6.72
CA GLN A 186 -12.38 1.38 5.90
C GLN A 186 -11.88 1.89 4.55
N ILE A 187 -10.91 1.17 3.97
CA ILE A 187 -10.55 1.26 2.57
C ILE A 187 -11.36 0.20 1.82
N LEU A 188 -12.17 0.63 0.85
CA LEU A 188 -12.99 -0.28 0.04
C LEU A 188 -12.13 -0.90 -1.06
N ASN A 189 -12.26 -2.20 -1.30
CA ASN A 189 -11.47 -2.90 -2.32
C ASN A 189 -11.67 -2.33 -3.74
N ALA A 190 -12.89 -1.93 -4.08
CA ALA A 190 -13.15 -1.31 -5.39
C ALA A 190 -12.37 0.00 -5.57
N GLU A 191 -12.34 0.85 -4.54
CA GLU A 191 -11.59 2.10 -4.53
C GLU A 191 -10.07 1.85 -4.54
N LEU A 192 -9.59 0.91 -3.72
CA LEU A 192 -8.18 0.51 -3.70
C LEU A 192 -7.70 0.06 -5.08
N ILE A 193 -8.47 -0.82 -5.75
CA ILE A 193 -8.13 -1.39 -7.05
C ILE A 193 -8.14 -0.30 -8.13
N ALA A 194 -9.15 0.57 -8.13
CA ALA A 194 -9.26 1.66 -9.10
C ALA A 194 -8.10 2.65 -8.96
N ASP A 195 -7.83 3.11 -7.74
CA ASP A 195 -6.75 4.05 -7.45
C ASP A 195 -5.37 3.42 -7.76
N PHE A 196 -5.15 2.15 -7.36
CA PHE A 196 -3.91 1.44 -7.67
C PHE A 196 -3.69 1.33 -9.19
N SER A 197 -4.75 1.00 -9.95
CA SER A 197 -4.66 0.94 -11.42
C SER A 197 -4.26 2.27 -12.03
N GLN A 198 -4.88 3.35 -11.59
CA GLN A 198 -4.59 4.70 -12.08
C GLN A 198 -3.16 5.13 -11.73
N ILE A 199 -2.70 4.86 -10.50
CA ILE A 199 -1.34 5.18 -10.05
C ILE A 199 -0.30 4.41 -10.88
N VAL A 200 -0.50 3.10 -11.05
CA VAL A 200 0.44 2.26 -11.83
C VAL A 200 0.52 2.69 -13.29
N GLN A 201 -0.61 3.02 -13.91
CA GLN A 201 -0.66 3.47 -15.31
C GLN A 201 -0.02 4.85 -15.52
N SER A 202 -0.11 5.73 -14.54
CA SER A 202 0.46 7.09 -14.61
C SER A 202 1.91 7.17 -14.14
N TRP A 203 2.46 6.07 -13.61
CA TRP A 203 3.81 6.05 -13.06
C TRP A 203 4.85 5.77 -14.15
N HIS A 204 5.82 6.73 -14.34
CA HIS A 204 6.86 6.71 -15.37
C HIS A 204 8.27 6.85 -14.79
#